data_aec33d228b265df804b20e8c46327702
#
_entry.id   aec33d228b265df804b20e8c46327702
#
_cell.length_a   1.000
_cell.length_b   1.000
_cell.length_c   1.000
_cell.angle_alpha   90.00
_cell.angle_beta   90.00
_cell.angle_gamma   90.00
#
_symmetry.space_group_name_H-M   'P 1'
#
loop_
_entity.id
_entity.type
_entity.pdbx_description
1 polymer ?
#
loop_
_entity_poly.entity_id
_entity_poly.type
_entity_poly.pdbx_seq_one_letter_code
_entity_poly.pdbx_strand_id
1 'polypeptide(L)'
;MTEGSLWGAFIGLMVVFMLAHFFYMWLVNPEVLKHRMVLGKGTETWDWVWQGVFSPVLVSILVVAGLDIRSGWAPLPLWVWPIGLVLLVLGGGLFLRAMAENPFFEKTVRIQSERGHHVIDTGPYRTVRHPGYVGAFAWILSFPLLLTSAWALLPTALTMIGLVIRTALEDRTLQKKLPGYADYAARVRWRLIPGVW
;
A
#
# COMPACT_ATOMS: atom_id res chain seq x y z
N MET A 1 -4.40 25.57 13.27
CA MET A 1 -5.36 25.02 12.28
C MET A 1 -6.59 24.54 13.04
N THR A 2 -7.78 24.82 12.55
CA THR A 2 -9.01 24.28 13.13
C THR A 2 -9.19 22.82 12.71
N GLU A 3 -9.99 22.04 13.44
CA GLU A 3 -10.28 20.65 13.10
C GLU A 3 -10.80 20.48 11.65
N GLY A 4 -11.75 21.34 11.26
CA GLY A 4 -12.27 21.34 9.89
C GLY A 4 -11.22 21.65 8.82
N SER A 5 -10.19 22.46 9.15
CA SER A 5 -9.11 22.76 8.21
C SER A 5 -8.16 21.58 7.99
N LEU A 6 -7.92 20.74 9.02
CA LEU A 6 -7.09 19.53 8.91
C LEU A 6 -7.77 18.48 8.01
N TRP A 7 -9.07 18.24 8.23
CA TRP A 7 -9.85 17.35 7.38
C TRP A 7 -9.92 17.85 5.95
N GLY A 8 -10.19 19.13 5.75
CA GLY A 8 -10.21 19.74 4.42
C GLY A 8 -8.88 19.60 3.69
N ALA A 9 -7.76 19.88 4.39
CA ALA A 9 -6.43 19.71 3.84
C ALA A 9 -6.13 18.24 3.48
N PHE A 10 -6.46 17.29 4.37
CA PHE A 10 -6.29 15.86 4.12
C PHE A 10 -7.11 15.40 2.92
N ILE A 11 -8.40 15.73 2.85
CA ILE A 11 -9.25 15.36 1.71
C ILE A 11 -8.71 15.97 0.42
N GLY A 12 -8.34 17.26 0.42
CA GLY A 12 -7.74 17.92 -0.73
C GLY A 12 -6.47 17.23 -1.22
N LEU A 13 -5.55 16.90 -0.29
CA LEU A 13 -4.34 16.14 -0.61
C LEU A 13 -4.67 14.75 -1.19
N MET A 14 -5.64 14.04 -0.62
CA MET A 14 -6.03 12.72 -1.13
C MET A 14 -6.66 12.82 -2.53
N VAL A 15 -7.50 13.81 -2.79
CA VAL A 15 -8.09 14.04 -4.11
C VAL A 15 -7.00 14.33 -5.13
N VAL A 16 -6.09 15.27 -4.84
CA VAL A 16 -4.97 15.59 -5.73
C VAL A 16 -4.09 14.36 -5.96
N PHE A 17 -3.75 13.62 -4.90
CA PHE A 17 -2.97 12.40 -5.01
C PHE A 17 -3.66 11.35 -5.88
N MET A 18 -4.97 11.11 -5.68
CA MET A 18 -5.74 10.14 -6.45
C MET A 18 -5.86 10.52 -7.93
N LEU A 19 -6.09 11.81 -8.23
CA LEU A 19 -6.13 12.31 -9.61
C LEU A 19 -4.77 12.17 -10.29
N ALA A 20 -3.69 12.57 -9.60
CA ALA A 20 -2.32 12.42 -10.11
C ALA A 20 -1.96 10.93 -10.33
N HIS A 21 -2.34 10.06 -9.39
CA HIS A 21 -2.19 8.61 -9.49
C HIS A 21 -2.90 8.07 -10.74
N PHE A 22 -4.20 8.39 -10.90
CA PHE A 22 -4.98 7.91 -12.02
C PHE A 22 -4.40 8.39 -13.35
N PHE A 23 -4.08 9.69 -13.46
CA PHE A 23 -3.52 10.28 -14.65
C PHE A 23 -2.15 9.70 -15.01
N TYR A 24 -1.26 9.56 -14.02
CA TYR A 24 0.05 8.94 -14.21
C TYR A 24 -0.07 7.50 -14.72
N MET A 25 -0.91 6.68 -14.08
CA MET A 25 -1.10 5.29 -14.48
C MET A 25 -1.79 5.14 -15.83
N TRP A 26 -2.72 6.06 -16.16
CA TRP A 26 -3.35 6.10 -17.48
C TRP A 26 -2.33 6.34 -18.59
N LEU A 27 -1.32 7.19 -18.34
CA LEU A 27 -0.24 7.46 -19.31
C LEU A 27 0.80 6.34 -19.38
N VAL A 28 1.17 5.74 -18.24
CA VAL A 28 2.35 4.85 -18.16
C VAL A 28 1.96 3.38 -18.28
N ASN A 29 0.87 2.97 -17.66
CA ASN A 29 0.43 1.56 -17.65
C ASN A 29 -1.11 1.44 -17.53
N PRO A 30 -1.87 1.77 -18.59
CA PRO A 30 -3.32 1.75 -18.55
C PRO A 30 -3.91 0.35 -18.34
N GLU A 31 -3.19 -0.70 -18.74
CA GLU A 31 -3.63 -2.08 -18.55
C GLU A 31 -3.75 -2.46 -17.07
N VAL A 32 -2.83 -1.98 -16.23
CA VAL A 32 -2.92 -2.20 -14.77
C VAL A 32 -4.21 -1.59 -14.21
N LEU A 33 -4.61 -0.39 -14.68
CA LEU A 33 -5.87 0.23 -14.22
C LEU A 33 -7.09 -0.63 -14.56
N LYS A 34 -7.17 -1.17 -15.78
CA LYS A 34 -8.28 -2.04 -16.21
C LYS A 34 -8.38 -3.29 -15.34
N HIS A 35 -7.25 -3.96 -15.09
CA HIS A 35 -7.23 -5.20 -14.32
C HIS A 35 -7.44 -4.99 -12.81
N ARG A 36 -7.01 -3.85 -12.26
CA ARG A 36 -7.27 -3.52 -10.84
C ARG A 36 -8.74 -3.26 -10.51
N MET A 37 -9.55 -2.93 -11.50
CA MET A 37 -11.00 -2.70 -11.32
C MET A 37 -11.80 -4.00 -11.28
N VAL A 38 -11.20 -5.12 -11.67
CA VAL A 38 -11.85 -6.43 -11.72
C VAL A 38 -11.25 -7.33 -10.63
N LEU A 39 -12.12 -7.95 -9.83
CA LEU A 39 -11.69 -8.99 -8.88
C LEU A 39 -11.36 -10.26 -9.69
N GLY A 40 -10.09 -10.69 -9.62
CA GLY A 40 -9.57 -11.76 -10.45
C GLY A 40 -10.14 -13.15 -10.10
N LYS A 41 -10.52 -13.93 -11.10
CA LYS A 41 -10.74 -15.36 -10.94
C LYS A 41 -9.42 -16.04 -10.59
N GLY A 42 -9.43 -17.01 -9.68
CA GLY A 42 -8.22 -17.70 -9.24
C GLY A 42 -7.44 -17.02 -8.13
N THR A 43 -8.04 -16.00 -7.49
CA THR A 43 -7.48 -15.39 -6.26
C THR A 43 -7.30 -16.46 -5.18
N GLU A 44 -6.16 -16.41 -4.50
CA GLU A 44 -5.86 -17.31 -3.38
C GLU A 44 -6.92 -17.16 -2.26
N THR A 45 -7.39 -18.29 -1.73
CA THR A 45 -8.44 -18.29 -0.69
C THR A 45 -8.02 -17.48 0.54
N TRP A 46 -6.76 -17.59 0.96
CA TRP A 46 -6.25 -16.84 2.08
C TRP A 46 -6.27 -15.32 1.87
N ASP A 47 -6.14 -14.86 0.61
CA ASP A 47 -6.17 -13.42 0.30
C ASP A 47 -7.59 -12.84 0.42
N TRP A 48 -8.62 -13.62 0.11
CA TRP A 48 -10.01 -13.23 0.39
C TRP A 48 -10.27 -13.07 1.88
N VAL A 49 -9.77 -14.00 2.71
CA VAL A 49 -9.87 -13.91 4.16
C VAL A 49 -9.10 -12.69 4.65
N TRP A 50 -7.87 -12.49 4.15
CA TRP A 50 -7.06 -11.33 4.52
C TRP A 50 -7.79 -10.02 4.19
N GLN A 51 -8.35 -9.89 2.99
CA GLN A 51 -9.08 -8.68 2.58
C GLN A 51 -10.33 -8.45 3.44
N GLY A 52 -11.08 -9.51 3.76
CA GLY A 52 -12.25 -9.42 4.63
C GLY A 52 -11.92 -8.92 6.05
N VAL A 53 -10.77 -9.29 6.58
CA VAL A 53 -10.32 -8.86 7.92
C VAL A 53 -9.66 -7.48 7.89
N PHE A 54 -8.69 -7.27 6.99
CA PHE A 54 -7.83 -6.08 7.06
C PHE A 54 -8.35 -4.87 6.29
N SER A 55 -9.26 -5.03 5.31
CA SER A 55 -9.88 -3.87 4.66
C SER A 55 -10.74 -3.04 5.62
N PRO A 56 -11.58 -3.64 6.50
CA PRO A 56 -12.26 -2.88 7.54
C PRO A 56 -11.30 -2.20 8.53
N VAL A 57 -10.18 -2.85 8.89
CA VAL A 57 -9.16 -2.27 9.77
C VAL A 57 -8.51 -1.05 9.10
N LEU A 58 -8.20 -1.12 7.81
CA LEU A 58 -7.68 0.02 7.05
C LEU A 58 -8.68 1.19 7.05
N VAL A 59 -9.96 0.92 6.79
CA VAL A 59 -11.02 1.96 6.82
C VAL A 59 -11.17 2.56 8.21
N SER A 60 -11.03 1.77 9.27
CA SER A 60 -11.14 2.23 10.65
C SER A 60 -10.09 3.28 11.03
N ILE A 61 -8.98 3.40 10.31
CA ILE A 61 -8.00 4.49 10.50
C ILE A 61 -8.68 5.86 10.39
N LEU A 62 -9.49 6.05 9.34
CA LEU A 62 -10.19 7.30 9.10
C LEU A 62 -11.32 7.53 10.11
N VAL A 63 -12.05 6.47 10.45
CA VAL A 63 -13.14 6.55 11.45
C VAL A 63 -12.58 6.94 12.81
N VAL A 64 -11.53 6.25 13.27
CA VAL A 64 -10.88 6.53 14.56
C VAL A 64 -10.27 7.94 14.57
N ALA A 65 -9.59 8.33 13.49
CA ALA A 65 -9.07 9.70 13.38
C ALA A 65 -10.18 10.75 13.47
N GLY A 66 -11.33 10.50 12.81
CA GLY A 66 -12.49 11.39 12.87
C GLY A 66 -13.07 11.53 14.28
N LEU A 67 -13.19 10.42 14.98
CA LEU A 67 -13.68 10.41 16.38
C LEU A 67 -12.67 11.11 17.32
N ASP A 68 -11.38 10.83 17.17
CA ASP A 68 -10.32 11.42 17.98
C ASP A 68 -10.26 12.94 17.82
N ILE A 69 -10.27 13.43 16.58
CA ILE A 69 -10.27 14.86 16.29
C ILE A 69 -11.53 15.53 16.84
N ARG A 70 -12.72 14.93 16.62
CA ARG A 70 -13.99 15.49 17.10
C ARG A 70 -14.06 15.56 18.62
N SER A 71 -13.47 14.60 19.31
CA SER A 71 -13.54 14.48 20.77
C SER A 71 -12.32 15.07 21.48
N GLY A 72 -11.27 15.43 20.75
CA GLY A 72 -10.03 15.97 21.30
C GLY A 72 -9.31 15.03 22.24
N TRP A 73 -9.42 13.70 22.02
CA TRP A 73 -8.91 12.69 22.96
C TRP A 73 -7.37 12.66 23.02
N ALA A 74 -6.70 12.56 21.88
CA ALA A 74 -5.25 12.43 21.83
C ALA A 74 -4.67 13.08 20.57
N PRO A 75 -4.72 14.42 20.43
CA PRO A 75 -4.17 15.09 19.26
C PRO A 75 -2.63 14.99 19.25
N LEU A 76 -2.08 14.64 18.09
CA LEU A 76 -0.65 14.73 17.86
C LEU A 76 -0.24 16.20 17.64
N PRO A 77 0.99 16.57 18.03
CA PRO A 77 1.49 17.93 17.82
C PRO A 77 1.65 18.23 16.32
N LEU A 78 1.34 19.47 15.90
CA LEU A 78 1.34 19.87 14.48
C LEU A 78 2.68 19.68 13.76
N TRP A 79 3.79 19.58 14.45
CA TRP A 79 5.09 19.32 13.84
C TRP A 79 5.20 17.93 13.17
N VAL A 80 4.29 16.99 13.49
CA VAL A 80 4.23 15.68 12.78
C VAL A 80 3.64 15.79 11.37
N TRP A 81 2.91 16.86 11.06
CA TRP A 81 2.23 17.07 9.79
C TRP A 81 3.18 17.08 8.57
N PRO A 82 4.31 17.82 8.58
CA PRO A 82 5.31 17.73 7.51
C PRO A 82 5.88 16.32 7.33
N ILE A 83 6.05 15.56 8.41
CA ILE A 83 6.50 14.16 8.33
C ILE A 83 5.44 13.33 7.61
N GLY A 84 4.16 13.49 7.95
CA GLY A 84 3.05 12.86 7.26
C GLY A 84 3.04 13.18 5.76
N LEU A 85 3.27 14.43 5.38
CA LEU A 85 3.34 14.86 3.98
C LEU A 85 4.52 14.20 3.23
N VAL A 86 5.69 14.14 3.84
CA VAL A 86 6.86 13.46 3.26
C VAL A 86 6.55 11.97 3.05
N LEU A 87 5.96 11.30 4.04
CA LEU A 87 5.59 9.88 3.94
C LEU A 87 4.52 9.64 2.86
N LEU A 88 3.54 10.54 2.73
CA LEU A 88 2.53 10.48 1.66
C LEU A 88 3.20 10.54 0.28
N VAL A 89 4.07 11.52 0.07
CA VAL A 89 4.70 11.77 -1.24
C VAL A 89 5.68 10.64 -1.59
N LEU A 90 6.58 10.29 -0.68
CA LEU A 90 7.60 9.26 -0.94
C LEU A 90 6.98 7.86 -0.98
N GLY A 91 6.08 7.55 -0.03
CA GLY A 91 5.39 6.27 0.02
C GLY A 91 4.47 6.06 -1.17
N GLY A 92 3.63 7.05 -1.45
CA GLY A 92 2.76 7.04 -2.62
C GLY A 92 3.54 7.00 -3.94
N GLY A 93 4.62 7.75 -4.04
CA GLY A 93 5.52 7.75 -5.20
C GLY A 93 6.17 6.38 -5.44
N LEU A 94 6.66 5.73 -4.37
CA LEU A 94 7.22 4.37 -4.47
C LEU A 94 6.15 3.34 -4.84
N PHE A 95 4.95 3.45 -4.26
CA PHE A 95 3.81 2.60 -4.60
C PHE A 95 3.45 2.73 -6.09
N LEU A 96 3.36 3.97 -6.59
CA LEU A 96 3.11 4.25 -8.00
C LEU A 96 4.21 3.70 -8.91
N ARG A 97 5.47 3.90 -8.52
CA ARG A 97 6.61 3.40 -9.30
C ARG A 97 6.61 1.88 -9.38
N ALA A 98 6.32 1.19 -8.27
CA ALA A 98 6.19 -0.26 -8.26
C ALA A 98 5.04 -0.75 -9.15
N MET A 99 3.89 -0.05 -9.11
CA MET A 99 2.72 -0.39 -9.93
C MET A 99 2.97 -0.12 -11.42
N ALA A 100 3.68 0.95 -11.76
CA ALA A 100 4.04 1.28 -13.14
C ALA A 100 4.99 0.25 -13.77
N GLU A 101 5.93 -0.27 -12.97
CA GLU A 101 6.93 -1.25 -13.40
C GLU A 101 6.32 -2.65 -13.58
N ASN A 102 5.27 -3.00 -12.81
CA ASN A 102 4.72 -4.35 -12.77
C ASN A 102 3.34 -4.42 -13.43
N PRO A 103 3.22 -4.94 -14.65
CA PRO A 103 1.93 -5.07 -15.34
C PRO A 103 0.96 -6.06 -14.66
N PHE A 104 1.45 -6.91 -13.75
CA PHE A 104 0.67 -7.88 -12.98
C PHE A 104 0.25 -7.36 -11.60
N PHE A 105 0.40 -6.06 -11.34
CA PHE A 105 0.10 -5.44 -10.05
C PHE A 105 -1.42 -5.33 -9.83
N GLU A 106 -2.03 -6.35 -9.22
CA GLU A 106 -3.47 -6.42 -8.92
C GLU A 106 -3.78 -6.18 -7.43
N LYS A 107 -5.08 -6.06 -7.12
CA LYS A 107 -5.56 -5.98 -5.73
C LYS A 107 -5.51 -7.32 -5.01
N THR A 108 -5.65 -8.40 -5.77
CA THR A 108 -5.74 -9.79 -5.27
C THR A 108 -4.50 -10.58 -5.65
N VAL A 109 -4.12 -11.51 -4.79
CA VAL A 109 -2.98 -12.39 -5.04
C VAL A 109 -3.42 -13.59 -5.85
N ARG A 110 -2.90 -13.70 -7.07
CA ARG A 110 -3.10 -14.83 -7.98
C ARG A 110 -1.97 -14.93 -9.01
N ILE A 111 -1.82 -16.08 -9.64
CA ILE A 111 -0.98 -16.21 -10.84
C ILE A 111 -1.85 -15.93 -12.07
N GLN A 112 -1.43 -14.96 -12.88
CA GLN A 112 -2.16 -14.49 -14.06
C GLN A 112 -1.67 -15.21 -15.33
N SER A 113 -1.79 -16.54 -15.34
CA SER A 113 -1.26 -17.37 -16.42
C SER A 113 -1.85 -17.00 -17.79
N GLU A 114 -3.09 -16.52 -17.83
CA GLU A 114 -3.77 -16.04 -19.02
C GLU A 114 -3.15 -14.77 -19.63
N ARG A 115 -2.30 -14.08 -18.85
CA ARG A 115 -1.55 -12.87 -19.27
C ARG A 115 -0.04 -13.13 -19.41
N GLY A 116 0.38 -14.40 -19.33
CA GLY A 116 1.80 -14.73 -19.36
C GLY A 116 2.59 -14.20 -18.16
N HIS A 117 2.01 -14.33 -16.95
CA HIS A 117 2.64 -13.83 -15.70
C HIS A 117 4.06 -14.35 -15.56
N HIS A 118 5.00 -13.43 -15.48
CA HIS A 118 6.42 -13.67 -15.30
C HIS A 118 7.00 -12.77 -14.22
N VAL A 119 8.21 -13.07 -13.79
CA VAL A 119 8.91 -12.30 -12.75
C VAL A 119 9.29 -10.92 -13.27
N ILE A 120 9.01 -9.90 -12.48
CA ILE A 120 9.49 -8.53 -12.70
C ILE A 120 10.65 -8.30 -11.73
N ASP A 121 11.84 -8.05 -12.26
CA ASP A 121 13.07 -7.83 -11.49
C ASP A 121 13.77 -6.52 -11.87
N THR A 122 13.03 -5.57 -12.45
CA THR A 122 13.49 -4.25 -12.89
C THR A 122 13.01 -3.15 -11.93
N GLY A 123 13.50 -1.93 -12.13
CA GLY A 123 13.12 -0.79 -11.30
C GLY A 123 13.30 -1.04 -9.80
N PRO A 124 12.32 -0.72 -8.95
CA PRO A 124 12.42 -0.91 -7.51
C PRO A 124 12.47 -2.39 -7.07
N TYR A 125 12.03 -3.32 -7.94
CA TYR A 125 12.09 -4.77 -7.71
C TYR A 125 13.52 -5.33 -7.72
N ARG A 126 14.52 -4.55 -8.15
CA ARG A 126 15.94 -4.92 -8.00
C ARG A 126 16.46 -4.87 -6.57
N THR A 127 15.80 -4.08 -5.72
CA THR A 127 16.26 -3.83 -4.34
C THR A 127 15.50 -4.68 -3.33
N VAL A 128 14.17 -4.72 -3.47
CA VAL A 128 13.27 -5.51 -2.62
C VAL A 128 12.21 -6.18 -3.48
N ARG A 129 11.69 -7.32 -3.01
CA ARG A 129 10.72 -8.10 -3.78
C ARG A 129 9.32 -7.49 -3.81
N HIS A 130 8.97 -6.70 -2.77
CA HIS A 130 7.63 -6.12 -2.63
C HIS A 130 7.69 -4.59 -2.42
N PRO A 131 8.25 -3.82 -3.37
CA PRO A 131 8.39 -2.36 -3.21
C PRO A 131 7.06 -1.63 -3.11
N GLY A 132 5.98 -2.19 -3.69
CA GLY A 132 4.63 -1.67 -3.54
C GLY A 132 4.17 -1.67 -2.07
N TYR A 133 4.48 -2.73 -1.31
CA TYR A 133 4.16 -2.76 0.12
C TYR A 133 5.03 -1.80 0.93
N VAL A 134 6.30 -1.62 0.59
CA VAL A 134 7.14 -0.59 1.22
C VAL A 134 6.50 0.80 1.05
N GLY A 135 6.08 1.12 -0.18
CA GLY A 135 5.35 2.36 -0.46
C GLY A 135 4.04 2.46 0.31
N ALA A 136 3.25 1.37 0.36
CA ALA A 136 1.99 1.32 1.09
C ALA A 136 2.17 1.55 2.60
N PHE A 137 3.22 1.00 3.22
CA PHE A 137 3.54 1.24 4.63
C PHE A 137 3.71 2.73 4.93
N ALA A 138 4.56 3.42 4.17
CA ALA A 138 4.79 4.85 4.36
C ALA A 138 3.52 5.66 4.06
N TRP A 139 2.80 5.33 2.99
CA TRP A 139 1.56 5.98 2.62
C TRP A 139 0.48 5.85 3.71
N ILE A 140 0.24 4.64 4.23
CA ILE A 140 -0.77 4.41 5.27
C ILE A 140 -0.37 5.09 6.59
N LEU A 141 0.93 5.07 6.97
CA LEU A 141 1.42 5.77 8.15
C LEU A 141 1.25 7.29 8.06
N SER A 142 1.20 7.85 6.86
CA SER A 142 0.94 9.29 6.67
C SER A 142 -0.43 9.73 7.19
N PHE A 143 -1.45 8.87 7.20
CA PHE A 143 -2.83 9.24 7.53
C PHE A 143 -2.98 9.74 8.97
N PRO A 144 -2.58 8.98 10.02
CA PRO A 144 -2.69 9.47 11.39
C PRO A 144 -1.86 10.74 11.64
N LEU A 145 -0.73 10.91 10.95
CA LEU A 145 0.12 12.09 11.09
C LEU A 145 -0.50 13.34 10.44
N LEU A 146 -1.05 13.20 9.24
CA LEU A 146 -1.76 14.28 8.54
C LEU A 146 -3.06 14.67 9.23
N LEU A 147 -3.74 13.71 9.85
CA LEU A 147 -4.93 13.92 10.65
C LEU A 147 -4.63 14.26 12.11
N THR A 148 -3.35 14.27 12.51
CA THR A 148 -2.90 14.58 13.89
C THR A 148 -3.59 13.75 14.98
N SER A 149 -3.87 12.47 14.71
CA SER A 149 -4.57 11.57 15.63
C SER A 149 -3.66 10.47 16.15
N ALA A 150 -3.43 10.44 17.46
CA ALA A 150 -2.67 9.37 18.09
C ALA A 150 -3.45 8.05 18.14
N TRP A 151 -4.77 8.10 18.37
CA TRP A 151 -5.59 6.90 18.38
C TRP A 151 -5.64 6.19 17.03
N ALA A 152 -5.56 6.93 15.92
CA ALA A 152 -5.50 6.33 14.59
C ALA A 152 -4.21 5.54 14.33
N LEU A 153 -3.15 5.71 15.14
CA LEU A 153 -1.95 4.87 15.07
C LEU A 153 -2.23 3.41 15.41
N LEU A 154 -3.24 3.10 16.24
CA LEU A 154 -3.58 1.73 16.60
C LEU A 154 -4.09 0.92 15.38
N PRO A 155 -5.16 1.32 14.69
CA PRO A 155 -5.58 0.61 13.47
C PRO A 155 -4.54 0.69 12.35
N THR A 156 -3.72 1.74 12.30
CA THR A 156 -2.57 1.82 11.38
C THR A 156 -1.57 0.70 11.66
N ALA A 157 -1.15 0.51 12.91
CA ALA A 157 -0.23 -0.56 13.29
C ALA A 157 -0.81 -1.95 12.96
N LEU A 158 -2.10 -2.18 13.24
CA LEU A 158 -2.78 -3.43 12.90
C LEU A 158 -2.80 -3.67 11.37
N THR A 159 -3.07 -2.63 10.59
CA THR A 159 -3.01 -2.70 9.12
C THR A 159 -1.60 -3.04 8.63
N MET A 160 -0.57 -2.43 9.23
CA MET A 160 0.83 -2.71 8.88
C MET A 160 1.21 -4.16 9.21
N ILE A 161 0.80 -4.69 10.36
CA ILE A 161 0.97 -6.11 10.71
C ILE A 161 0.28 -6.99 9.66
N GLY A 162 -0.95 -6.66 9.29
CA GLY A 162 -1.67 -7.35 8.22
C GLY A 162 -0.92 -7.37 6.89
N LEU A 163 -0.30 -6.25 6.50
CA LEU A 163 0.51 -6.16 5.29
C LEU A 163 1.79 -7.00 5.38
N VAL A 164 2.44 -7.10 6.54
CA VAL A 164 3.59 -8.01 6.73
C VAL A 164 3.16 -9.47 6.52
N ILE A 165 2.05 -9.86 7.13
CA ILE A 165 1.48 -11.21 6.96
C ILE A 165 1.17 -11.47 5.47
N ARG A 166 0.50 -10.52 4.81
CA ARG A 166 0.17 -10.63 3.38
C ARG A 166 1.42 -10.76 2.51
N THR A 167 2.43 -9.94 2.76
CA THR A 167 3.71 -10.01 2.06
C THR A 167 4.33 -11.40 2.17
N ALA A 168 4.33 -11.99 3.38
CA ALA A 168 4.88 -13.32 3.61
C ALA A 168 4.11 -14.41 2.85
N LEU A 169 2.77 -14.34 2.83
CA LEU A 169 1.91 -15.29 2.15
C LEU A 169 2.01 -15.15 0.61
N GLU A 170 2.03 -13.93 0.10
CA GLU A 170 2.22 -13.65 -1.33
C GLU A 170 3.59 -14.12 -1.82
N ASP A 171 4.66 -13.78 -1.10
CA ASP A 171 6.01 -14.22 -1.43
C ASP A 171 6.12 -15.76 -1.49
N ARG A 172 5.49 -16.47 -0.53
CA ARG A 172 5.40 -17.95 -0.56
C ARG A 172 4.60 -18.47 -1.75
N THR A 173 3.50 -17.82 -2.09
CA THR A 173 2.67 -18.21 -3.23
C THR A 173 3.44 -18.05 -4.54
N LEU A 174 4.11 -16.91 -4.72
CA LEU A 174 4.93 -16.64 -5.91
C LEU A 174 6.09 -17.62 -6.03
N GLN A 175 6.81 -17.93 -4.93
CA GLN A 175 7.89 -18.91 -4.94
C GLN A 175 7.41 -20.32 -5.35
N LYS A 176 6.18 -20.70 -4.96
CA LYS A 176 5.63 -22.02 -5.26
C LYS A 176 5.02 -22.13 -6.67
N LYS A 177 4.43 -21.03 -7.17
CA LYS A 177 3.54 -21.08 -8.34
C LYS A 177 4.04 -20.30 -9.55
N LEU A 178 4.96 -19.32 -9.37
CA LEU A 178 5.47 -18.52 -10.47
C LEU A 178 6.85 -19.01 -10.93
N PRO A 179 6.97 -19.53 -12.17
CA PRO A 179 8.25 -19.96 -12.69
C PRO A 179 9.33 -18.88 -12.64
N GLY A 180 10.54 -19.23 -12.20
CA GLY A 180 11.67 -18.30 -12.08
C GLY A 180 11.67 -17.40 -10.83
N TYR A 181 10.60 -17.38 -10.05
CA TYR A 181 10.54 -16.52 -8.85
C TYR A 181 11.49 -16.98 -7.74
N ALA A 182 11.76 -18.27 -7.60
CA ALA A 182 12.72 -18.79 -6.64
C ALA A 182 14.15 -18.28 -6.94
N ASP A 183 14.56 -18.26 -8.21
CA ASP A 183 15.86 -17.74 -8.65
C ASP A 183 15.95 -16.23 -8.42
N TYR A 184 14.87 -15.51 -8.69
CA TYR A 184 14.78 -14.09 -8.37
C TYR A 184 14.90 -13.85 -6.86
N ALA A 185 14.20 -14.60 -6.02
CA ALA A 185 14.26 -14.49 -4.56
C ALA A 185 15.65 -14.82 -3.99
N ALA A 186 16.42 -15.68 -4.65
CA ALA A 186 17.81 -15.96 -4.30
C ALA A 186 18.73 -14.74 -4.59
N ARG A 187 18.47 -14.01 -5.66
CA ARG A 187 19.23 -12.79 -6.01
C ARG A 187 18.79 -11.58 -5.20
N VAL A 188 17.47 -11.35 -5.09
CA VAL A 188 16.90 -10.23 -4.32
C VAL A 188 16.38 -10.77 -3.00
N ARG A 189 17.26 -10.79 -1.98
CA ARG A 189 17.01 -11.46 -0.71
C ARG A 189 15.94 -10.81 0.14
N TRP A 190 15.75 -9.49 0.02
CA TRP A 190 14.91 -8.70 0.91
C TRP A 190 13.46 -8.62 0.41
N ARG A 191 12.50 -8.88 1.27
CA ARG A 191 11.08 -8.71 0.95
C ARG A 191 10.66 -7.25 0.97
N LEU A 192 10.99 -6.55 2.06
CA LEU A 192 10.57 -5.17 2.30
C LEU A 192 11.75 -4.24 2.63
N ILE A 193 12.56 -4.58 3.64
CA ILE A 193 13.60 -3.71 4.19
C ILE A 193 14.96 -4.34 3.98
N PRO A 194 15.86 -3.72 3.18
CA PRO A 194 17.20 -4.21 3.00
C PRO A 194 17.93 -4.37 4.34
N GLY A 195 18.58 -5.50 4.55
CA GLY A 195 19.29 -5.82 5.77
C GLY A 195 18.42 -6.39 6.92
N VAL A 196 17.08 -6.34 6.80
CA VAL A 196 16.17 -6.79 7.87
C VAL A 196 15.33 -7.99 7.43
N TRP A 197 14.55 -7.86 6.38
CA TRP A 197 13.59 -8.90 5.95
C TRP A 197 13.21 -8.83 4.46
#